data_b487f503402ac9bf6dc5aeb49305141e
#
_entry.id   b487f503402ac9bf6dc5aeb49305141e
#
_cell.length_a   1.000
_cell.length_b   1.000
_cell.length_c   1.000
_cell.angle_alpha   90.00
_cell.angle_beta   90.00
_cell.angle_gamma   90.00
#
_symmetry.space_group_name_H-M   'P 1'
#
loop_
_entity.id
_entity.type
_entity.pdbx_description
1 polymer ?
#
loop_
_entity_poly.entity_id
_entity_poly.type
_entity_poly.pdbx_seq_one_letter_code
_entity_poly.pdbx_strand_id
1 'polypeptide(L)'
;MQGTLRKLKSSLTEPVQYHLPVGDELVDLNALIGKQLTLTFSGTILCSNCGKKTKKSYSQGHCFVCMRKLASCDMCIMKPETCHYDQGTCREPQWGEENCMIPHYVYLANTSGL
;
A
#
# COMPACT_ATOMS: atom_id res chain seq x y z
N MET A 1 10.97 -14.48 13.28
CA MET A 1 11.06 -13.20 12.56
C MET A 1 9.95 -12.27 13.03
N GLN A 2 10.25 -11.02 13.25
CA GLN A 2 9.32 -10.04 13.78
C GLN A 2 9.49 -8.71 13.06
N GLY A 3 8.37 -8.05 12.76
CA GLY A 3 8.40 -6.75 12.10
C GLY A 3 7.04 -6.34 11.57
N THR A 4 6.95 -5.12 11.04
CA THR A 4 5.74 -4.60 10.43
C THR A 4 5.55 -5.23 9.06
N LEU A 5 4.36 -5.82 8.84
CA LEU A 5 4.00 -6.37 7.53
C LEU A 5 3.67 -5.23 6.57
N ARG A 6 4.15 -5.38 5.34
CA ARG A 6 3.82 -4.47 4.25
C ARG A 6 3.21 -5.24 3.09
N LYS A 7 2.81 -4.52 2.06
CA LYS A 7 2.17 -5.13 0.90
C LYS A 7 3.07 -6.18 0.25
N LEU A 8 2.48 -7.33 -0.07
CA LEU A 8 3.15 -8.41 -0.77
C LEU A 8 3.77 -7.91 -2.09
N LYS A 9 5.01 -8.31 -2.33
CA LYS A 9 5.70 -8.03 -3.59
C LYS A 9 5.68 -9.26 -4.47
N SER A 10 5.38 -9.06 -5.73
CA SER A 10 5.43 -10.13 -6.73
C SER A 10 6.33 -9.73 -7.89
N SER A 11 7.00 -10.72 -8.47
CA SER A 11 7.85 -10.54 -9.65
C SER A 11 7.39 -11.48 -10.75
N LEU A 12 7.22 -10.94 -11.96
CA LEU A 12 6.75 -11.74 -13.09
C LEU A 12 7.92 -12.55 -13.67
N THR A 13 8.11 -13.71 -13.07
CA THR A 13 9.10 -14.71 -13.49
C THR A 13 8.38 -16.04 -13.68
N GLU A 14 9.10 -17.09 -14.08
CA GLU A 14 8.54 -18.44 -14.28
C GLU A 14 9.23 -19.42 -13.32
N PRO A 15 8.58 -19.84 -12.21
CA PRO A 15 7.29 -19.39 -11.68
C PRO A 15 7.32 -17.97 -11.09
N VAL A 16 6.15 -17.37 -10.89
CA VAL A 16 6.04 -16.04 -10.25
C VAL A 16 6.65 -16.10 -8.86
N GLN A 17 7.49 -15.12 -8.54
CA GLN A 17 8.13 -15.01 -7.24
C GLN A 17 7.34 -14.09 -6.32
N TYR A 18 7.13 -14.52 -5.07
CA TYR A 18 6.42 -13.75 -4.07
C TYR A 18 7.31 -13.49 -2.86
N HIS A 19 7.35 -12.24 -2.44
CA HIS A 19 8.10 -11.83 -1.25
C HIS A 19 7.19 -11.05 -0.32
N LEU A 20 7.23 -11.38 0.97
CA LEU A 20 6.49 -10.68 2.01
C LEU A 20 7.45 -9.79 2.79
N PRO A 21 7.31 -8.46 2.70
CA PRO A 21 8.11 -7.57 3.54
C PRO A 21 7.69 -7.66 5.00
N VAL A 22 8.66 -7.95 5.88
CA VAL A 22 8.47 -8.00 7.32
C VAL A 22 9.57 -7.15 7.95
N GLY A 23 9.24 -5.94 8.38
CA GLY A 23 10.24 -4.97 8.80
C GLY A 23 11.19 -4.65 7.65
N ASP A 24 12.47 -4.84 7.87
CA ASP A 24 13.52 -4.59 6.87
C ASP A 24 13.86 -5.83 6.04
N GLU A 25 13.19 -6.95 6.28
CA GLU A 25 13.47 -8.20 5.61
C GLU A 25 12.41 -8.55 4.58
N LEU A 26 12.83 -9.28 3.54
CA LEU A 26 11.94 -9.84 2.52
C LEU A 26 11.90 -11.35 2.69
N VAL A 27 10.73 -11.87 3.03
CA VAL A 27 10.53 -13.32 3.18
C VAL A 27 10.19 -13.92 1.82
N ASP A 28 10.98 -14.86 1.35
CA ASP A 28 10.72 -15.60 0.13
C ASP A 28 9.59 -16.62 0.39
N LEU A 29 8.39 -16.31 -0.06
CA LEU A 29 7.24 -17.18 0.14
C LEU A 29 7.30 -18.45 -0.72
N ASN A 30 7.98 -18.40 -1.86
CA ASN A 30 8.11 -19.57 -2.73
C ASN A 30 8.89 -20.69 -2.02
N ALA A 31 9.87 -20.34 -1.20
CA ALA A 31 10.63 -21.31 -0.42
C ALA A 31 9.81 -21.96 0.70
N LEU A 32 8.65 -21.38 1.04
CA LEU A 32 7.78 -21.89 2.10
C LEU A 32 6.63 -22.75 1.58
N ILE A 33 6.54 -22.96 0.28
CA ILE A 33 5.49 -23.81 -0.31
C ILE A 33 5.59 -25.22 0.28
N GLY A 34 4.46 -25.74 0.76
CA GLY A 34 4.39 -27.04 1.41
C GLY A 34 4.75 -27.05 2.89
N LYS A 35 5.14 -25.89 3.44
CA LYS A 35 5.47 -25.75 4.86
C LYS A 35 4.33 -25.07 5.61
N GLN A 36 4.25 -25.31 6.91
CA GLN A 36 3.29 -24.64 7.76
C GLN A 36 3.83 -23.26 8.15
N LEU A 37 2.99 -22.24 8.00
CA LEU A 37 3.33 -20.87 8.34
C LEU A 37 2.39 -20.36 9.42
N THR A 38 2.95 -19.74 10.46
CA THR A 38 2.18 -19.16 11.54
C THR A 38 2.46 -17.65 11.62
N LEU A 39 1.40 -16.84 11.59
CA LEU A 39 1.47 -15.39 11.76
C LEU A 39 0.76 -15.02 13.05
N THR A 40 1.46 -14.35 13.95
CA THR A 40 0.92 -13.93 15.23
C THR A 40 0.96 -12.41 15.34
N PHE A 41 -0.19 -11.81 15.64
CA PHE A 41 -0.27 -10.37 15.86
C PHE A 41 0.32 -10.01 17.22
N SER A 42 1.31 -9.10 17.24
CA SER A 42 2.00 -8.71 18.46
C SER A 42 1.22 -7.76 19.35
N GLY A 43 0.09 -7.21 18.86
CA GLY A 43 -0.69 -6.22 19.57
C GLY A 43 -0.28 -4.78 19.30
N THR A 44 0.73 -4.56 18.48
CA THR A 44 1.22 -3.23 18.15
C THR A 44 1.04 -2.94 16.67
N ILE A 45 0.42 -1.80 16.36
CA ILE A 45 0.24 -1.32 14.99
C ILE A 45 1.10 -0.08 14.81
N LEU A 46 1.95 -0.08 13.78
CA LEU A 46 2.81 1.06 13.45
C LEU A 46 2.35 1.67 12.14
N CYS A 47 2.36 3.00 12.07
CA CYS A 47 2.06 3.71 10.84
C CYS A 47 3.09 3.37 9.75
N SER A 48 2.59 3.02 8.56
CA SER A 48 3.48 2.65 7.45
C SER A 48 4.30 3.83 6.90
N ASN A 49 3.92 5.07 7.21
CA ASN A 49 4.65 6.26 6.78
C ASN A 49 5.59 6.80 7.87
N CYS A 50 5.06 7.13 9.05
CA CYS A 50 5.85 7.78 10.10
C CYS A 50 6.42 6.82 11.14
N GLY A 51 5.97 5.55 11.16
CA GLY A 51 6.46 4.55 12.10
C GLY A 51 5.94 4.66 13.53
N LYS A 52 5.11 5.64 13.83
CA LYS A 52 4.56 5.82 15.18
C LYS A 52 3.46 4.79 15.45
N LYS A 53 3.27 4.47 16.73
CA LYS A 53 2.17 3.61 17.16
C LYS A 53 0.84 4.27 16.86
N THR A 54 -0.12 3.47 16.40
CA THR A 54 -1.47 3.90 16.13
C THR A 54 -2.46 2.87 16.68
N LYS A 55 -3.66 3.30 17.01
CA LYS A 55 -4.71 2.40 17.53
C LYS A 55 -5.25 1.49 16.42
N LYS A 56 -5.24 1.98 15.19
CA LYS A 56 -5.74 1.23 14.03
C LYS A 56 -5.13 1.80 12.76
N SER A 57 -5.33 1.10 11.66
CA SER A 57 -5.08 1.65 10.32
C SER A 57 -6.25 2.57 9.96
N TYR A 58 -5.97 3.85 9.82
CA TYR A 58 -6.99 4.81 9.36
C TYR A 58 -7.12 4.82 7.85
N SER A 59 -6.06 4.50 7.14
CA SER A 59 -6.05 4.32 5.70
C SER A 59 -4.78 3.56 5.31
N GLN A 60 -4.92 2.36 4.80
CA GLN A 60 -3.83 1.54 4.24
C GLN A 60 -2.57 1.47 5.14
N GLY A 61 -2.77 1.33 6.42
CA GLY A 61 -1.67 1.22 7.38
C GLY A 61 -1.15 2.55 7.91
N HIS A 62 -1.82 3.67 7.62
CA HIS A 62 -1.42 4.99 8.08
C HIS A 62 -2.10 5.38 9.39
N CYS A 63 -1.41 6.18 10.21
CA CYS A 63 -2.02 6.80 11.38
C CYS A 63 -2.96 7.95 10.96
N PHE A 64 -3.73 8.47 11.91
CA PHE A 64 -4.71 9.53 11.61
C PHE A 64 -4.05 10.78 11.00
N VAL A 65 -2.91 11.21 11.54
CA VAL A 65 -2.21 12.40 11.04
C VAL A 65 -1.73 12.17 9.60
N CYS A 66 -1.09 11.04 9.33
CA CYS A 66 -0.60 10.72 7.99
C CYS A 66 -1.75 10.54 7.00
N MET A 67 -2.85 9.93 7.42
CA MET A 67 -4.05 9.77 6.60
C MET A 67 -4.58 11.12 6.12
N ARG A 68 -4.53 12.14 6.98
CA ARG A 68 -4.99 13.48 6.63
C ARG A 68 -3.97 14.31 5.84
N LYS A 69 -2.70 13.93 5.90
CA LYS A 69 -1.60 14.74 5.37
C LYS A 69 -1.10 14.26 4.00
N LEU A 70 -1.09 12.95 3.78
CA LEU A 70 -0.52 12.38 2.56
C LEU A 70 -1.47 12.52 1.37
N ALA A 71 -0.92 12.88 0.21
CA ALA A 71 -1.68 12.92 -1.04
C ALA A 71 -2.23 11.54 -1.41
N SER A 72 -1.45 10.49 -1.16
CA SER A 72 -1.88 9.11 -1.43
C SER A 72 -3.08 8.66 -0.60
N CYS A 73 -3.43 9.38 0.44
CA CYS A 73 -4.59 9.12 1.29
C CYS A 73 -5.78 10.06 0.99
N ASP A 74 -5.63 10.96 0.03
CA ASP A 74 -6.71 11.86 -0.35
C ASP A 74 -7.77 11.12 -1.15
N MET A 75 -9.01 11.58 -1.05
CA MET A 75 -10.16 10.99 -1.75
C MET A 75 -9.96 10.96 -3.27
N CYS A 76 -9.22 11.92 -3.83
CA CYS A 76 -8.99 12.00 -5.27
C CYS A 76 -8.25 10.77 -5.83
N ILE A 77 -7.55 10.01 -5.00
CA ILE A 77 -6.91 8.76 -5.42
C ILE A 77 -7.96 7.72 -5.82
N MET A 78 -9.05 7.64 -5.06
CA MET A 78 -10.17 6.73 -5.36
C MET A 78 -11.17 7.33 -6.33
N LYS A 79 -11.27 8.66 -6.36
CA LYS A 79 -12.21 9.42 -7.18
C LYS A 79 -11.47 10.51 -7.94
N PRO A 80 -10.82 10.17 -9.06
CA PRO A 80 -10.00 11.13 -9.81
C PRO A 80 -10.72 12.41 -10.23
N GLU A 81 -12.05 12.35 -10.37
CA GLU A 81 -12.88 13.51 -10.69
C GLU A 81 -12.85 14.58 -9.59
N THR A 82 -12.42 14.23 -8.38
CA THR A 82 -12.29 15.17 -7.27
C THR A 82 -10.89 15.77 -7.15
N CYS A 83 -10.00 15.50 -8.12
CA CYS A 83 -8.65 16.04 -8.11
C CYS A 83 -8.68 17.55 -8.08
N HIS A 84 -7.87 18.14 -7.18
CA HIS A 84 -7.81 19.58 -6.96
C HIS A 84 -6.40 20.15 -7.18
N TYR A 85 -5.57 19.44 -7.94
CA TYR A 85 -4.22 19.89 -8.28
C TYR A 85 -4.25 21.22 -9.01
N ASP A 86 -5.14 21.40 -9.98
CA ASP A 86 -5.26 22.64 -10.76
C ASP A 86 -5.68 23.84 -9.93
N GLN A 87 -6.25 23.59 -8.75
CA GLN A 87 -6.65 24.63 -7.82
C GLN A 87 -5.53 25.06 -6.88
N GLY A 88 -4.35 24.42 -6.99
CA GLY A 88 -3.21 24.67 -6.12
C GLY A 88 -3.36 24.11 -4.71
N THR A 89 -4.31 23.19 -4.50
CA THR A 89 -4.64 22.65 -3.18
C THR A 89 -4.24 21.18 -3.00
N CYS A 90 -3.51 20.60 -3.95
CA CYS A 90 -2.99 19.24 -3.79
C CYS A 90 -2.15 19.15 -2.52
N ARG A 91 -2.33 18.10 -1.74
CA ARG A 91 -1.60 17.90 -0.47
C ARG A 91 -0.10 17.78 -0.67
N GLU A 92 0.33 17.15 -1.76
CA GLU A 92 1.73 16.97 -2.12
C GLU A 92 1.87 17.13 -3.65
N PRO A 93 2.01 18.37 -4.15
CA PRO A 93 2.00 18.63 -5.60
C PRO A 93 3.09 17.87 -6.36
N GLN A 94 4.30 17.78 -5.81
CA GLN A 94 5.37 17.06 -6.47
C GLN A 94 5.06 15.56 -6.57
N TRP A 95 4.55 14.97 -5.49
CA TRP A 95 4.12 13.58 -5.51
C TRP A 95 3.00 13.36 -6.54
N GLY A 96 2.08 14.33 -6.62
CA GLY A 96 0.98 14.28 -7.60
C GLY A 96 1.50 14.29 -9.04
N GLU A 97 2.48 15.12 -9.34
CA GLU A 97 3.10 15.15 -10.66
C GLU A 97 3.76 13.83 -11.00
N GLU A 98 4.47 13.22 -10.06
CA GLU A 98 5.22 11.98 -10.26
C GLU A 98 4.33 10.74 -10.32
N ASN A 99 3.16 10.76 -9.68
CA ASN A 99 2.32 9.57 -9.52
C ASN A 99 0.92 9.69 -10.15
N CYS A 100 0.37 10.90 -10.27
CA CYS A 100 -0.97 11.11 -10.82
C CYS A 100 -0.95 11.64 -12.25
N MET A 101 -0.05 12.57 -12.55
CA MET A 101 0.04 13.26 -13.84
C MET A 101 0.93 12.50 -14.84
N ILE A 102 0.89 11.20 -14.78
CA ILE A 102 1.63 10.30 -15.67
C ILE A 102 0.64 9.46 -16.47
N PRO A 103 1.06 8.85 -17.59
CA PRO A 103 0.20 7.93 -18.32
C PRO A 103 -0.25 6.76 -17.44
N HIS A 104 -1.53 6.42 -17.53
CA HIS A 104 -2.13 5.32 -16.78
C HIS A 104 -2.80 4.36 -17.74
N TYR A 105 -2.81 3.08 -17.39
CA TYR A 105 -3.59 2.08 -18.08
C TYR A 105 -5.02 2.10 -17.55
N VAL A 106 -5.97 2.04 -18.47
CA VAL A 106 -7.39 1.90 -18.13
C VAL A 106 -7.84 0.52 -18.57
N TYR A 107 -8.50 -0.20 -17.68
CA TYR A 107 -9.05 -1.49 -18.02
C TYR A 107 -10.50 -1.59 -17.53
N LEU A 108 -11.28 -2.42 -18.20
CA LEU A 108 -12.64 -2.74 -17.80
C LEU A 108 -12.64 -4.17 -17.27
N ALA A 109 -13.21 -4.32 -16.08
CA ALA A 109 -13.30 -5.62 -15.44
C ALA A 109 -14.77 -6.00 -15.27
N ASN A 110 -15.10 -7.25 -15.62
CA ASN A 110 -16.43 -7.81 -15.41
C ASN A 110 -16.37 -8.72 -14.20
N THR A 111 -17.08 -8.35 -13.14
CA THR A 111 -17.09 -9.08 -11.88
C THR A 111 -18.21 -10.11 -11.81
N SER A 112 -19.08 -10.20 -12.82
CA SER A 112 -20.20 -11.13 -12.82
C SER A 112 -19.79 -12.60 -13.01
N GLY A 113 -18.57 -12.84 -13.44
CA GLY A 113 -18.08 -14.18 -13.70
C GLY A 113 -18.69 -14.85 -14.93
N LEU A 114 -19.35 -14.09 -15.75
CA LEU A 114 -20.04 -14.61 -16.93
C LEU A 114 -19.44 -14.05 -18.20
#